data_52cc6909af7fe12d9d2f84385707f7ef
#
_entry.id   52cc6909af7fe12d9d2f84385707f7ef
#
_cell.length_a   1.000
_cell.length_b   1.000
_cell.length_c   1.000
_cell.angle_alpha   90.00
_cell.angle_beta   90.00
_cell.angle_gamma   90.00
#
_symmetry.space_group_name_H-M   'P 1'
#
loop_
_entity.id
_entity.type
_entity.pdbx_description
1 polymer ?
#
loop_
_entity_poly.entity_id
_entity_poly.type
_entity_poly.pdbx_seq_one_letter_code
_entity_poly.pdbx_strand_id
1 'polypeptide(L)'
;TGWAQGYDGIADPISRQQIVTLDANIKAFGAAAYFPFLDRRQGIVHVIGPEQGATLPGMTVVCGDSHTSTHGAFGALAHGIGTSEVEHVLATQTLLAKKAKNMLVRVDGTLARGCSAKDIVLAIIGRIGTAGGNGSAIEFAGAAIRALSMEGRMTVCNMAIEAGARAGM
;
A
#
# COMPACT_ATOMS: atom_id res chain seq x y z
N THR A 1 -18.64 -10.23 16.61
CA THR A 1 -18.98 -10.59 18.00
C THR A 1 -17.83 -11.24 18.75
N GLY A 2 -16.82 -11.84 18.10
CA GLY A 2 -15.65 -12.43 18.76
C GLY A 2 -14.58 -11.43 19.25
N TRP A 3 -14.64 -10.20 18.81
CA TRP A 3 -13.64 -9.16 19.09
C TRP A 3 -13.50 -8.81 20.59
N ALA A 4 -14.58 -8.94 21.37
CA ALA A 4 -14.54 -8.65 22.79
C ALA A 4 -13.84 -9.73 23.65
N GLN A 5 -13.53 -10.89 23.08
CA GLN A 5 -12.95 -12.05 23.76
C GLN A 5 -11.43 -12.22 23.54
N GLY A 6 -10.78 -11.24 22.91
CA GLY A 6 -9.36 -11.34 22.57
C GLY A 6 -9.07 -12.46 21.55
N TYR A 7 -7.92 -13.11 21.66
CA TYR A 7 -7.53 -14.19 20.73
C TYR A 7 -8.48 -15.38 20.75
N ASP A 8 -9.13 -15.65 21.87
CA ASP A 8 -10.09 -16.76 22.01
C ASP A 8 -11.40 -16.52 21.24
N GLY A 9 -11.70 -15.26 20.92
CA GLY A 9 -12.83 -14.92 20.05
C GLY A 9 -12.62 -15.22 18.58
N ILE A 10 -11.42 -15.60 18.15
CA ILE A 10 -11.11 -15.96 16.77
C ILE A 10 -11.45 -17.44 16.57
N ALA A 11 -12.54 -17.71 15.85
CA ALA A 11 -13.06 -19.06 15.68
C ALA A 11 -12.16 -19.96 14.82
N ASP A 12 -11.55 -19.38 13.75
CA ASP A 12 -10.63 -20.14 12.89
C ASP A 12 -9.28 -20.33 13.56
N PRO A 13 -8.83 -21.58 13.81
CA PRO A 13 -7.59 -21.85 14.52
C PRO A 13 -6.35 -21.39 13.76
N ILE A 14 -6.38 -21.42 12.42
CA ILE A 14 -5.25 -20.98 11.59
C ILE A 14 -5.07 -19.47 11.71
N SER A 15 -6.15 -18.71 11.56
CA SER A 15 -6.13 -17.26 11.74
C SER A 15 -5.68 -16.86 13.15
N ARG A 16 -6.16 -17.57 14.18
CA ARG A 16 -5.72 -17.35 15.56
C ARG A 16 -4.22 -17.59 15.71
N GLN A 17 -3.72 -18.71 15.19
CA GLN A 17 -2.29 -19.02 15.26
C GLN A 17 -1.43 -17.98 14.56
N GLN A 18 -1.84 -17.49 13.38
CA GLN A 18 -1.13 -16.44 12.65
C GLN A 18 -0.99 -15.17 13.49
N ILE A 19 -2.08 -14.71 14.11
CA ILE A 19 -2.09 -13.48 14.91
C ILE A 19 -1.23 -13.64 16.17
N VAL A 20 -1.38 -14.76 16.89
CA VAL A 20 -0.60 -15.05 18.11
C VAL A 20 0.91 -15.16 17.79
N THR A 21 1.24 -15.83 16.68
CA THR A 21 2.63 -15.98 16.23
C THR A 21 3.23 -14.62 15.85
N LEU A 22 2.48 -13.79 15.11
CA LEU A 22 2.92 -12.44 14.77
C LEU A 22 3.19 -11.60 16.02
N ASP A 23 2.28 -11.62 16.99
CA ASP A 23 2.42 -10.88 18.26
C ASP A 23 3.69 -11.32 19.02
N ALA A 24 3.93 -12.63 19.12
CA ALA A 24 5.12 -13.16 19.75
C ALA A 24 6.42 -12.78 19.01
N ASN A 25 6.42 -12.91 17.69
CA ASN A 25 7.58 -12.63 16.84
C ASN A 25 7.95 -11.13 16.87
N ILE A 26 6.97 -10.24 16.76
CA ILE A 26 7.21 -8.79 16.79
C ILE A 26 7.78 -8.35 18.13
N LYS A 27 7.29 -8.91 19.24
CA LYS A 27 7.84 -8.65 20.58
C LYS A 27 9.26 -9.16 20.71
N ALA A 28 9.54 -10.38 20.23
CA ALA A 28 10.88 -10.95 20.26
C ALA A 28 11.86 -10.17 19.37
N PHE A 29 11.40 -9.67 18.22
CA PHE A 29 12.18 -8.84 17.30
C PHE A 29 12.47 -7.45 17.86
N GLY A 30 11.62 -6.93 18.75
CA GLY A 30 11.78 -5.60 19.33
C GLY A 30 11.45 -4.47 18.36
N ALA A 31 10.40 -4.62 17.54
CA ALA A 31 9.96 -3.58 16.62
C ALA A 31 9.66 -2.25 17.35
N ALA A 32 10.10 -1.14 16.75
CA ALA A 32 9.97 0.20 17.35
C ALA A 32 8.50 0.64 17.50
N ALA A 33 7.61 0.15 16.63
CA ALA A 33 6.19 0.41 16.69
C ALA A 33 5.41 -0.85 16.34
N TYR A 34 4.44 -1.19 17.16
CA TYR A 34 3.55 -2.31 16.94
C TYR A 34 2.16 -2.00 17.51
N PHE A 35 1.13 -2.23 16.74
CA PHE A 35 -0.26 -2.11 17.15
C PHE A 35 -0.88 -3.51 17.18
N PRO A 36 -0.90 -4.18 18.34
CA PRO A 36 -1.35 -5.56 18.47
C PRO A 36 -2.84 -5.70 18.17
N PHE A 37 -3.28 -6.94 18.04
CA PHE A 37 -4.70 -7.27 17.88
C PHE A 37 -5.54 -6.59 18.97
N LEU A 38 -6.62 -5.92 18.57
CA LEU A 38 -7.51 -5.09 19.39
C LEU A 38 -6.92 -3.75 19.88
N ASP A 39 -5.72 -3.36 19.47
CA ASP A 39 -5.25 -1.99 19.70
C ASP A 39 -6.15 -1.01 18.93
N ARG A 40 -6.52 0.10 19.55
CA ARG A 40 -7.40 1.11 18.98
C ARG A 40 -6.80 1.80 17.74
N ARG A 41 -5.49 1.74 17.58
CA ARG A 41 -4.72 2.30 16.45
C ARG A 41 -4.55 1.28 15.32
N GLN A 42 -4.93 0.01 15.53
CA GLN A 42 -4.82 -1.01 14.49
C GLN A 42 -5.79 -0.71 13.35
N GLY A 43 -5.34 -0.93 12.13
CA GLY A 43 -6.14 -0.75 10.92
C GLY A 43 -5.36 -1.17 9.69
N ILE A 44 -5.88 -0.83 8.53
CA ILE A 44 -5.21 -1.07 7.25
C ILE A 44 -3.93 -0.25 7.21
N VAL A 45 -2.78 -0.90 7.03
CA VAL A 45 -1.44 -0.27 7.10
C VAL A 45 -1.29 0.93 6.15
N HIS A 46 -1.93 0.86 4.98
CA HIS A 46 -1.88 1.95 4.00
C HIS A 46 -2.71 3.18 4.39
N VAL A 47 -3.55 3.06 5.41
CA VAL A 47 -4.32 4.16 6.01
C VAL A 47 -3.65 4.60 7.30
N ILE A 48 -3.44 3.69 8.24
CA ILE A 48 -2.88 4.03 9.55
C ILE A 48 -1.43 4.51 9.49
N GLY A 49 -0.64 4.02 8.53
CA GLY A 49 0.74 4.49 8.32
C GLY A 49 0.81 5.99 8.10
N PRO A 50 0.10 6.54 7.10
CA PRO A 50 -0.01 7.98 6.91
C PRO A 50 -0.68 8.72 8.07
N GLU A 51 -1.79 8.22 8.62
CA GLU A 51 -2.53 8.86 9.72
C GLU A 51 -1.69 8.99 10.99
N GLN A 52 -0.83 8.01 11.26
CA GLN A 52 0.09 8.04 12.42
C GLN A 52 1.41 8.79 12.11
N GLY A 53 1.56 9.35 10.91
CA GLY A 53 2.77 10.06 10.51
C GLY A 53 3.97 9.14 10.24
N ALA A 54 3.74 7.83 10.05
CA ALA A 54 4.80 6.87 9.76
C ALA A 54 5.21 6.88 8.28
N THR A 55 4.38 7.41 7.38
CA THR A 55 4.70 7.55 5.97
C THR A 55 5.02 9.02 5.65
N LEU A 56 6.24 9.27 5.19
CA LEU A 56 6.72 10.62 4.86
C LEU A 56 7.30 10.66 3.43
N PRO A 57 7.31 11.84 2.79
CA PRO A 57 7.95 12.01 1.49
C PRO A 57 9.43 11.59 1.51
N GLY A 58 9.86 10.91 0.45
CA GLY A 58 11.24 10.45 0.29
C GLY A 58 11.57 9.14 1.01
N MET A 59 10.65 8.56 1.77
CA MET A 59 10.83 7.26 2.40
C MET A 59 10.72 6.13 1.38
N THR A 60 11.37 5.01 1.67
CA THR A 60 11.07 3.72 1.04
C THR A 60 10.18 2.90 1.97
N VAL A 61 9.04 2.44 1.45
CA VAL A 61 8.07 1.65 2.20
C VAL A 61 7.87 0.30 1.51
N VAL A 62 8.12 -0.79 2.22
CA VAL A 62 7.85 -2.16 1.74
C VAL A 62 6.98 -2.90 2.74
N CYS A 63 6.08 -3.73 2.23
CA CYS A 63 5.11 -4.46 3.05
C CYS A 63 4.68 -5.72 2.30
N GLY A 64 4.22 -6.73 3.02
CA GLY A 64 3.70 -7.97 2.46
C GLY A 64 2.33 -7.85 1.77
N ASP A 65 1.88 -6.64 1.47
CA ASP A 65 0.63 -6.34 0.78
C ASP A 65 0.92 -5.70 -0.59
N SER A 66 0.24 -6.19 -1.64
CA SER A 66 0.42 -5.71 -3.01
C SER A 66 0.06 -4.22 -3.19
N HIS A 67 -0.89 -3.71 -2.41
CA HIS A 67 -1.35 -2.33 -2.49
C HIS A 67 -0.51 -1.32 -1.68
N THR A 68 0.70 -1.70 -1.29
CA THR A 68 1.69 -0.81 -0.65
C THR A 68 2.01 0.43 -1.50
N SER A 69 1.80 0.36 -2.81
CA SER A 69 1.90 1.52 -3.71
C SER A 69 1.03 2.71 -3.29
N THR A 70 0.01 2.51 -2.45
CA THR A 70 -0.83 3.57 -1.87
C THR A 70 0.00 4.68 -1.21
N HIS A 71 1.10 4.31 -0.54
CA HIS A 71 1.98 5.27 0.14
C HIS A 71 2.69 6.23 -0.82
N GLY A 72 2.71 5.92 -2.13
CA GLY A 72 3.23 6.82 -3.14
C GLY A 72 2.47 8.14 -3.25
N ALA A 73 1.19 8.18 -2.85
CA ALA A 73 0.41 9.41 -2.75
C ALA A 73 1.03 10.45 -1.81
N PHE A 74 1.86 10.00 -0.87
CA PHE A 74 2.59 10.83 0.09
C PHE A 74 4.05 11.06 -0.31
N GLY A 75 4.43 10.73 -1.55
CA GLY A 75 5.80 10.90 -2.04
C GLY A 75 6.80 9.85 -1.53
N ALA A 76 6.33 8.70 -1.09
CA ALA A 76 7.17 7.56 -0.71
C ALA A 76 7.39 6.62 -1.91
N LEU A 77 8.59 6.06 -2.06
CA LEU A 77 8.81 4.93 -2.95
C LEU A 77 8.28 3.67 -2.26
N ALA A 78 7.10 3.24 -2.65
CA ALA A 78 6.38 2.20 -1.94
C ALA A 78 5.93 1.06 -2.87
N HIS A 79 6.19 -0.19 -2.46
CA HIS A 79 5.74 -1.36 -3.21
C HIS A 79 5.61 -2.60 -2.32
N GLY A 80 4.72 -3.51 -2.74
CA GLY A 80 4.56 -4.81 -2.11
C GLY A 80 5.75 -5.74 -2.35
N ILE A 81 6.01 -6.61 -1.37
CA ILE A 81 7.05 -7.64 -1.42
C ILE A 81 6.49 -8.98 -0.93
N GLY A 82 7.12 -10.07 -1.31
CA GLY A 82 6.75 -11.40 -0.83
C GLY A 82 7.17 -11.65 0.63
N THR A 83 6.60 -12.69 1.26
CA THR A 83 6.88 -13.04 2.67
C THR A 83 8.35 -13.33 2.93
N SER A 84 9.04 -14.03 2.02
CA SER A 84 10.49 -14.28 2.12
C SER A 84 11.32 -13.00 2.00
N GLU A 85 10.85 -12.02 1.21
CA GLU A 85 11.48 -10.72 1.11
C GLU A 85 11.26 -9.89 2.37
N VAL A 86 10.08 -10.01 3.03
CA VAL A 86 9.82 -9.39 4.34
C VAL A 86 10.81 -9.91 5.38
N GLU A 87 11.01 -11.23 5.45
CA GLU A 87 12.02 -11.84 6.34
C GLU A 87 13.42 -11.27 6.05
N HIS A 88 13.81 -11.21 4.78
CA HIS A 88 15.11 -10.67 4.37
C HIS A 88 15.28 -9.21 4.78
N VAL A 89 14.26 -8.37 4.53
CA VAL A 89 14.30 -6.95 4.92
C VAL A 89 14.37 -6.76 6.43
N LEU A 90 13.63 -7.55 7.20
CA LEU A 90 13.70 -7.49 8.66
C LEU A 90 15.10 -7.87 9.17
N ALA A 91 15.73 -8.87 8.55
CA ALA A 91 17.06 -9.34 8.95
C ALA A 91 18.21 -8.42 8.50
N THR A 92 18.10 -7.80 7.32
CA THR A 92 19.24 -7.13 6.67
C THR A 92 19.02 -5.64 6.39
N GLN A 93 17.79 -5.15 6.49
CA GLN A 93 17.37 -3.81 6.07
C GLN A 93 17.68 -3.50 4.60
N THR A 94 17.76 -4.53 3.77
CA THR A 94 18.06 -4.43 2.34
C THR A 94 17.09 -5.24 1.50
N LEU A 95 16.93 -4.85 0.25
CA LEU A 95 16.14 -5.58 -0.74
C LEU A 95 16.85 -5.53 -2.10
N LEU A 96 16.99 -6.68 -2.74
CA LEU A 96 17.50 -6.75 -4.10
C LEU A 96 16.36 -6.39 -5.06
N ALA A 97 16.50 -5.30 -5.79
CA ALA A 97 15.49 -4.84 -6.72
C ALA A 97 16.08 -4.46 -8.07
N LYS A 98 15.35 -4.78 -9.14
CA LYS A 98 15.64 -4.19 -10.47
C LYS A 98 15.09 -2.76 -10.51
N LYS A 99 15.87 -1.85 -11.09
CA LYS A 99 15.42 -0.47 -11.32
C LYS A 99 14.15 -0.49 -12.18
N ALA A 100 13.08 0.11 -11.66
CA ALA A 100 11.85 0.28 -12.41
C ALA A 100 12.04 1.29 -13.56
N LYS A 101 11.28 1.12 -14.64
CA LYS A 101 11.14 2.15 -15.68
C LYS A 101 10.26 3.28 -15.16
N ASN A 102 10.54 4.50 -15.56
CA ASN A 102 9.66 5.62 -15.28
C ASN A 102 8.55 5.66 -16.35
N MET A 103 7.30 5.75 -15.90
CA MET A 103 6.13 5.87 -16.76
C MET A 103 5.31 7.07 -16.31
N LEU A 104 5.07 8.02 -17.20
CA LEU A 104 4.20 9.16 -16.94
C LEU A 104 2.80 8.87 -17.45
N VAL A 105 1.82 8.97 -16.59
CA VAL A 105 0.39 8.96 -16.94
C VAL A 105 -0.20 10.34 -16.63
N ARG A 106 -0.48 11.09 -17.70
CA ARG A 106 -1.03 12.44 -17.58
C ARG A 106 -2.52 12.43 -17.84
N VAL A 107 -3.29 12.94 -16.86
CA VAL A 107 -4.76 13.08 -16.95
C VAL A 107 -5.10 14.56 -16.80
N ASP A 108 -5.48 15.17 -17.91
CA ASP A 108 -5.90 16.57 -17.95
C ASP A 108 -7.42 16.69 -18.06
N GLY A 109 -7.94 17.89 -17.82
CA GLY A 109 -9.37 18.20 -17.80
C GLY A 109 -9.97 18.18 -16.41
N THR A 110 -11.28 18.10 -16.36
CA THR A 110 -12.06 18.09 -15.11
C THR A 110 -12.93 16.84 -15.09
N LEU A 111 -13.00 16.18 -13.94
CA LEU A 111 -13.86 15.04 -13.73
C LEU A 111 -15.33 15.44 -13.89
N ALA A 112 -16.09 14.65 -14.62
CA ALA A 112 -17.52 14.81 -14.73
C ALA A 112 -18.18 14.53 -13.36
N ARG A 113 -19.35 15.13 -13.16
CA ARG A 113 -20.15 14.88 -11.94
C ARG A 113 -20.48 13.39 -11.84
N GLY A 114 -20.22 12.81 -10.66
CA GLY A 114 -20.43 11.39 -10.39
C GLY A 114 -19.22 10.50 -10.69
N CYS A 115 -18.15 11.04 -11.30
CA CYS A 115 -16.88 10.32 -11.45
C CYS A 115 -15.97 10.53 -10.23
N SER A 116 -15.21 9.50 -9.91
CA SER A 116 -14.28 9.44 -8.79
C SER A 116 -12.84 9.15 -9.26
N ALA A 117 -11.90 9.16 -8.34
CA ALA A 117 -10.52 8.75 -8.61
C ALA A 117 -10.42 7.31 -9.14
N LYS A 118 -11.33 6.42 -8.71
CA LYS A 118 -11.39 5.04 -9.18
C LYS A 118 -11.72 4.97 -10.68
N ASP A 119 -12.62 5.82 -11.16
CA ASP A 119 -12.98 5.86 -12.57
C ASP A 119 -11.81 6.30 -13.44
N ILE A 120 -10.96 7.23 -12.93
CA ILE A 120 -9.71 7.61 -13.61
C ILE A 120 -8.84 6.37 -13.80
N VAL A 121 -8.58 5.62 -12.73
CA VAL A 121 -7.68 4.46 -12.80
C VAL A 121 -8.25 3.36 -13.68
N LEU A 122 -9.54 3.09 -13.59
CA LEU A 122 -10.20 2.10 -14.46
C LEU A 122 -10.13 2.51 -15.93
N ALA A 123 -10.28 3.79 -16.24
CA ALA A 123 -10.10 4.30 -17.61
C ALA A 123 -8.65 4.15 -18.09
N ILE A 124 -7.66 4.42 -17.23
CA ILE A 124 -6.23 4.19 -17.52
C ILE A 124 -6.00 2.71 -17.82
N ILE A 125 -6.43 1.81 -16.94
CA ILE A 125 -6.27 0.36 -17.10
C ILE A 125 -6.97 -0.13 -18.38
N GLY A 126 -8.18 0.37 -18.64
CA GLY A 126 -8.90 0.06 -19.86
C GLY A 126 -8.15 0.45 -21.13
N ARG A 127 -7.32 1.50 -21.08
CA ARG A 127 -6.52 1.99 -22.19
C ARG A 127 -5.18 1.27 -22.37
N ILE A 128 -4.47 0.97 -21.26
CA ILE A 128 -3.12 0.37 -21.34
C ILE A 128 -3.11 -1.12 -21.06
N GLY A 129 -4.21 -1.68 -20.55
CA GLY A 129 -4.31 -3.06 -20.10
C GLY A 129 -3.77 -3.30 -18.70
N THR A 130 -4.08 -4.45 -18.11
CA THR A 130 -3.64 -4.87 -16.76
C THR A 130 -2.14 -5.13 -16.66
N ALA A 131 -1.43 -5.21 -17.78
CA ALA A 131 0.02 -5.40 -17.85
C ALA A 131 0.75 -4.17 -18.43
N GLY A 132 0.04 -3.08 -18.74
CA GLY A 132 0.61 -1.91 -19.38
C GLY A 132 1.68 -1.20 -18.55
N GLY A 133 1.59 -1.30 -17.23
CA GLY A 133 2.55 -0.74 -16.28
C GLY A 133 3.68 -1.69 -15.85
N ASN A 134 3.75 -2.90 -16.40
CA ASN A 134 4.72 -3.90 -15.95
C ASN A 134 6.18 -3.38 -15.96
N GLY A 135 6.84 -3.57 -14.80
CA GLY A 135 8.23 -3.14 -14.60
C GLY A 135 8.41 -1.64 -14.47
N SER A 136 7.32 -0.87 -14.31
CA SER A 136 7.35 0.59 -14.21
C SER A 136 6.95 1.07 -12.80
N ALA A 137 7.47 2.24 -12.44
CA ALA A 137 6.87 3.12 -11.46
C ALA A 137 6.08 4.20 -12.23
N ILE A 138 4.80 4.35 -11.92
CA ILE A 138 3.92 5.29 -12.62
C ILE A 138 3.87 6.60 -11.84
N GLU A 139 4.22 7.69 -12.51
CA GLU A 139 3.94 9.05 -12.05
C GLU A 139 2.60 9.49 -12.62
N PHE A 140 1.64 9.81 -11.74
CA PHE A 140 0.34 10.34 -12.12
C PHE A 140 0.38 11.86 -12.08
N ALA A 141 0.07 12.49 -13.21
CA ALA A 141 0.16 13.95 -13.36
C ALA A 141 -1.07 14.51 -14.10
N GLY A 142 -1.11 15.82 -14.24
CA GLY A 142 -2.17 16.53 -14.94
C GLY A 142 -3.16 17.24 -14.04
N ALA A 143 -4.04 18.04 -14.65
CA ALA A 143 -4.97 18.89 -13.90
C ALA A 143 -5.98 18.06 -13.10
N ALA A 144 -6.49 16.97 -13.66
CA ALA A 144 -7.45 16.11 -12.99
C ALA A 144 -6.84 15.43 -11.74
N ILE A 145 -5.58 15.00 -11.81
CA ILE A 145 -4.87 14.38 -10.65
C ILE A 145 -4.60 15.42 -9.56
N ARG A 146 -4.16 16.64 -9.95
CA ARG A 146 -3.92 17.71 -8.96
C ARG A 146 -5.18 18.16 -8.23
N ALA A 147 -6.34 18.05 -8.87
CA ALA A 147 -7.63 18.41 -8.29
C ALA A 147 -8.19 17.34 -7.32
N LEU A 148 -7.62 16.13 -7.28
CA LEU A 148 -8.03 15.09 -6.34
C LEU A 148 -7.68 15.46 -4.90
N SER A 149 -8.55 15.03 -3.97
CA SER A 149 -8.22 14.99 -2.55
C SER A 149 -7.06 14.00 -2.29
N MET A 150 -6.49 14.00 -1.09
CA MET A 150 -5.46 13.04 -0.74
C MET A 150 -5.97 11.59 -0.84
N GLU A 151 -7.19 11.32 -0.39
CA GLU A 151 -7.82 10.00 -0.49
C GLU A 151 -8.00 9.58 -1.96
N GLY A 152 -8.33 10.54 -2.83
CA GLY A 152 -8.39 10.30 -4.27
C GLY A 152 -7.03 9.95 -4.86
N ARG A 153 -5.96 10.63 -4.45
CA ARG A 153 -4.58 10.30 -4.84
C ARG A 153 -4.14 8.96 -4.29
N MET A 154 -4.51 8.63 -3.04
CA MET A 154 -4.29 7.30 -2.46
C MET A 154 -4.96 6.22 -3.31
N THR A 155 -6.20 6.44 -3.75
CA THR A 155 -6.92 5.51 -4.63
C THR A 155 -6.18 5.30 -5.95
N VAL A 156 -5.69 6.37 -6.56
CA VAL A 156 -4.95 6.28 -7.83
C VAL A 156 -3.64 5.50 -7.64
N CYS A 157 -2.86 5.82 -6.62
CA CYS A 157 -1.61 5.11 -6.32
C CYS A 157 -1.85 3.67 -5.87
N ASN A 158 -2.89 3.41 -5.09
CA ASN A 158 -3.31 2.08 -4.66
C ASN A 158 -3.53 1.15 -5.86
N MET A 159 -4.30 1.61 -6.84
CA MET A 159 -4.66 0.82 -8.00
C MET A 159 -3.59 0.78 -9.11
N ALA A 160 -2.43 1.40 -8.92
CA ALA A 160 -1.32 1.28 -9.87
C ALA A 160 -0.88 -0.18 -10.08
N ILE A 161 -1.00 -1.01 -9.04
CA ILE A 161 -0.70 -2.45 -9.12
C ILE A 161 -1.66 -3.20 -10.06
N GLU A 162 -2.90 -2.75 -10.21
CA GLU A 162 -3.87 -3.35 -11.12
C GLU A 162 -3.52 -3.11 -12.60
N ALA A 163 -2.69 -2.10 -12.87
CA ALA A 163 -2.07 -1.87 -14.18
C ALA A 163 -0.75 -2.65 -14.34
N GLY A 164 -0.34 -3.45 -13.37
CA GLY A 164 0.91 -4.19 -13.32
C GLY A 164 2.13 -3.35 -12.91
N ALA A 165 1.93 -2.12 -12.48
CA ALA A 165 3.03 -1.26 -12.06
C ALA A 165 3.61 -1.71 -10.71
N ARG A 166 4.90 -1.43 -10.50
CA ARG A 166 5.57 -1.71 -9.23
C ARG A 166 5.24 -0.67 -8.16
N ALA A 167 5.11 0.57 -8.56
CA ALA A 167 4.77 1.70 -7.69
C ALA A 167 3.93 2.72 -8.45
N GLY A 168 3.17 3.55 -7.71
CA GLY A 168 2.46 4.71 -8.20
C GLY A 168 2.79 5.93 -7.33
N MET A 169 2.95 7.11 -7.93
CA MET A 169 3.24 8.37 -7.26
C MET A 169 2.42 9.51 -7.84
#